data_8e34f7680e460a11a66eae124a355c6d
#
_entry.id   8e34f7680e460a11a66eae124a355c6d
#
_cell.length_a   1.000
_cell.length_b   1.000
_cell.length_c   1.000
_cell.angle_alpha   90.00
_cell.angle_beta   90.00
_cell.angle_gamma   90.00
#
_symmetry.space_group_name_H-M   'P 1'
#
loop_
_entity.id
_entity.type
_entity.pdbx_description
1 polymer ?
#
loop_
_entity_poly.entity_id
_entity_poly.type
_entity_poly.pdbx_seq_one_letter_code
_entity_poly.pdbx_strand_id
1 'polypeptide(L)'
;MHEAVLLDTSFFLRFLNDSDPLFNNADGYFRYFLQREITMMVSTISIAEYCVGGDVAELPLKNLQIVPFNLDHSKRTGEFAKIVFQNKGKLKLRERNIIPNDTKLFAQADCEKAVEFYLSSDKESEKIYNLLKRQTALKFQFMDLNIPYNEMFGVLDL
;
A
#
# COMPACT_ATOMS: atom_id res chain seq x y z
N MET A 1 18.99 -3.56 -9.77
CA MET A 1 17.68 -2.90 -9.66
C MET A 1 17.24 -2.97 -8.21
N HIS A 2 16.96 -1.82 -7.62
CA HIS A 2 16.54 -1.78 -6.21
C HIS A 2 15.07 -2.13 -6.09
N GLU A 3 14.74 -2.91 -5.08
CA GLU A 3 13.35 -3.19 -4.74
C GLU A 3 12.68 -1.94 -4.18
N ALA A 4 11.38 -1.85 -4.35
CA ALA A 4 10.58 -0.77 -3.81
C ALA A 4 9.32 -1.31 -3.12
N VAL A 5 8.81 -0.51 -2.20
CA VAL A 5 7.54 -0.75 -1.53
C VAL A 5 6.63 0.45 -1.78
N LEU A 6 5.37 0.18 -2.12
CA LEU A 6 4.34 1.22 -2.19
C LEU A 6 3.64 1.29 -0.84
N LEU A 7 3.72 2.44 -0.19
CA LEU A 7 3.16 2.67 1.13
C LEU A 7 1.74 3.24 0.99
N ASP A 8 0.78 2.58 1.60
CA ASP A 8 -0.61 3.02 1.64
C ASP A 8 -0.80 4.20 2.60
N THR A 9 -1.88 4.95 2.44
CA THR A 9 -2.27 6.03 3.35
C THR A 9 -2.32 5.56 4.81
N SER A 10 -2.82 4.35 5.05
CA SER A 10 -2.90 3.77 6.39
C SER A 10 -1.54 3.68 7.09
N PHE A 11 -0.46 3.44 6.33
CA PHE A 11 0.89 3.45 6.89
C PHE A 11 1.23 4.80 7.51
N PHE A 12 0.98 5.90 6.79
CA PHE A 12 1.32 7.24 7.27
C PHE A 12 0.48 7.66 8.47
N LEU A 13 -0.79 7.26 8.49
CA LEU A 13 -1.67 7.54 9.64
C LEU A 13 -1.15 6.88 10.91
N ARG A 14 -0.54 5.70 10.81
CA ARG A 14 0.04 4.99 11.95
C ARG A 14 1.45 5.50 12.28
N PHE A 15 2.26 5.71 11.25
CA PHE A 15 3.67 6.13 11.40
C PHE A 15 3.81 7.53 11.99
N LEU A 16 2.89 8.43 11.67
CA LEU A 16 2.93 9.82 12.12
C LEU A 16 2.18 10.05 13.45
N ASN A 17 1.72 8.99 14.10
CA ASN A 17 1.01 9.07 15.37
C ASN A 17 1.63 8.08 16.37
N ASP A 18 2.49 8.60 17.25
CA ASP A 18 3.21 7.78 18.24
C ASP A 18 2.31 7.14 19.29
N SER A 19 1.05 7.56 19.39
CA SER A 19 0.05 6.96 20.27
C SER A 19 -0.73 5.84 19.59
N ASP A 20 -0.51 5.60 18.29
CA ASP A 20 -1.23 4.55 17.56
C ASP A 20 -0.74 3.17 17.96
N PRO A 21 -1.64 2.18 18.15
CA PRO A 21 -1.24 0.81 18.48
C PRO A 21 -0.26 0.16 17.48
N LEU A 22 -0.28 0.60 16.23
CA LEU A 22 0.61 0.08 15.17
C LEU A 22 1.83 0.97 14.91
N PHE A 23 2.05 2.00 15.72
CA PHE A 23 3.19 2.89 15.52
C PHE A 23 4.52 2.14 15.52
N ASN A 24 4.71 1.23 16.48
CA ASN A 24 5.97 0.47 16.57
C ASN A 24 6.20 -0.40 15.33
N ASN A 25 5.13 -1.00 14.80
CA ASN A 25 5.23 -1.76 13.56
C ASN A 25 5.59 -0.86 12.39
N ALA A 26 4.91 0.27 12.25
CA ALA A 26 5.17 1.23 11.17
C ALA A 26 6.62 1.76 11.23
N ASP A 27 7.06 2.16 12.41
CA ASP A 27 8.44 2.63 12.62
C ASP A 27 9.46 1.53 12.31
N GLY A 28 9.18 0.30 12.70
CA GLY A 28 10.03 -0.86 12.41
C GLY A 28 10.19 -1.10 10.91
N TYR A 29 9.08 -1.08 10.15
CA TYR A 29 9.13 -1.21 8.69
C TYR A 29 9.92 -0.06 8.05
N PHE A 30 9.67 1.17 8.47
CA PHE A 30 10.35 2.34 7.92
C PHE A 30 11.85 2.23 8.09
N ARG A 31 12.31 1.90 9.31
CA ARG A 31 13.74 1.70 9.60
C ARG A 31 14.33 0.54 8.80
N TYR A 32 13.61 -0.55 8.69
CA TYR A 32 14.05 -1.72 7.92
C TYR A 32 14.25 -1.35 6.45
N PHE A 33 13.31 -0.63 5.84
CA PHE A 33 13.44 -0.22 4.45
C PHE A 33 14.63 0.73 4.24
N LEU A 34 14.87 1.65 5.18
CA LEU A 34 16.04 2.52 5.11
C LEU A 34 17.34 1.72 5.18
N GLN A 35 17.44 0.79 6.12
CA GLN A 35 18.64 -0.03 6.31
C GLN A 35 18.94 -0.94 5.12
N ARG A 36 17.90 -1.45 4.48
CA ARG A 36 18.02 -2.36 3.35
C ARG A 36 18.03 -1.64 2.00
N GLU A 37 17.99 -0.32 2.02
CA GLU A 37 17.98 0.51 0.80
C GLU A 37 16.81 0.14 -0.12
N ILE A 38 15.67 -0.24 0.48
CA ILE A 38 14.42 -0.47 -0.25
C ILE A 38 13.77 0.89 -0.49
N THR A 39 13.50 1.21 -1.74
CA THR A 39 12.89 2.48 -2.10
C THR A 39 11.45 2.53 -1.59
N MET A 40 11.12 3.56 -0.82
CA MET A 40 9.76 3.78 -0.34
C MET A 40 9.04 4.72 -1.30
N MET A 41 7.91 4.29 -1.81
CA MET A 41 7.10 5.05 -2.76
C MET A 41 5.76 5.42 -2.14
N VAL A 42 5.25 6.59 -2.51
CA VAL A 42 3.92 7.05 -2.14
C VAL A 42 3.18 7.54 -3.39
N SER A 43 1.93 7.12 -3.55
CA SER A 43 1.08 7.57 -4.64
C SER A 43 0.56 8.98 -4.38
N THR A 44 0.40 9.76 -5.45
CA THR A 44 -0.33 11.04 -5.37
C THR A 44 -1.76 10.85 -4.86
N ILE A 45 -2.36 9.68 -5.09
CA ILE A 45 -3.68 9.33 -4.54
C ILE A 45 -3.63 9.27 -3.01
N SER A 46 -2.63 8.62 -2.45
CA SER A 46 -2.47 8.52 -0.99
C SER A 46 -2.13 9.88 -0.37
N ILE A 47 -1.35 10.70 -1.07
CA ILE A 47 -1.08 12.08 -0.63
C ILE A 47 -2.39 12.87 -0.55
N ALA A 48 -3.24 12.75 -1.57
CA ALA A 48 -4.55 13.43 -1.57
C ALA A 48 -5.42 12.98 -0.41
N GLU A 49 -5.48 11.68 -0.14
CA GLU A 49 -6.23 11.13 0.99
C GLU A 49 -5.71 11.66 2.34
N TYR A 50 -4.38 11.68 2.50
CA TYR A 50 -3.76 12.19 3.72
C TYR A 50 -4.08 13.67 3.93
N CYS A 51 -4.07 14.47 2.86
CA CYS A 51 -4.32 15.91 2.92
C CYS A 51 -5.77 16.28 3.25
N VAL A 52 -6.69 15.32 3.31
CA VAL A 52 -8.06 15.60 3.79
C VAL A 52 -8.06 16.06 5.25
N GLY A 53 -7.20 15.46 6.09
CA GLY A 53 -7.12 15.81 7.50
C GLY A 53 -5.74 16.22 7.98
N GLY A 54 -4.71 16.12 7.13
CA GLY A 54 -3.33 16.42 7.46
C GLY A 54 -2.70 17.39 6.48
N ASP A 55 -1.43 17.69 6.70
CA ASP A 55 -0.64 18.55 5.84
C ASP A 55 0.45 17.74 5.15
N VAL A 56 0.68 17.99 3.87
CA VAL A 56 1.71 17.31 3.07
C VAL A 56 3.11 17.50 3.70
N ALA A 57 3.33 18.62 4.39
CA ALA A 57 4.60 18.89 5.08
C ALA A 57 4.90 17.90 6.22
N GLU A 58 3.89 17.21 6.73
CA GLU A 58 4.05 16.20 7.77
C GLU A 58 4.63 14.88 7.25
N LEU A 59 4.51 14.64 5.94
CA LEU A 59 5.00 13.42 5.32
C LEU A 59 6.54 13.42 5.20
N PRO A 60 7.23 12.28 5.40
CA PRO A 60 8.68 12.20 5.30
C PRO A 60 9.14 12.18 3.83
N LEU A 61 8.82 13.24 3.06
CA LEU A 61 9.05 13.28 1.61
C LEU A 61 10.51 13.11 1.20
N LYS A 62 11.45 13.44 2.08
CA LYS A 62 12.89 13.23 1.83
C LYS A 62 13.24 11.77 1.57
N ASN A 63 12.49 10.87 2.17
CA ASN A 63 12.72 9.43 2.10
C ASN A 63 11.78 8.74 1.13
N LEU A 64 10.91 9.48 0.44
CA LEU A 64 9.87 8.93 -0.41
C LEU A 64 10.05 9.33 -1.87
N GLN A 65 9.76 8.39 -2.75
CA GLN A 65 9.59 8.66 -4.17
C GLN A 65 8.09 8.80 -4.45
N ILE A 66 7.68 9.93 -5.02
CA ILE A 66 6.28 10.19 -5.36
C ILE A 66 5.96 9.53 -6.70
N VAL A 67 4.87 8.76 -6.73
CA VAL A 67 4.41 8.08 -7.96
C VAL A 67 3.11 8.72 -8.42
N PRO A 68 3.14 9.53 -9.50
CA PRO A 68 1.93 10.11 -10.08
C PRO A 68 1.07 9.01 -10.74
N PHE A 69 -0.24 9.15 -10.63
CA PHE A 69 -1.17 8.25 -11.29
C PHE A 69 -1.22 8.56 -12.78
N ASN A 70 -0.87 7.59 -13.64
CA ASN A 70 -0.71 7.79 -15.07
C ASN A 70 -1.67 6.93 -15.91
N LEU A 71 -1.51 6.98 -17.25
CA LEU A 71 -2.39 6.26 -18.16
C LEU A 71 -2.34 4.74 -17.98
N ASP A 72 -1.15 4.17 -17.84
CA ASP A 72 -1.00 2.72 -17.65
C ASP A 72 -1.66 2.30 -16.33
N HIS A 73 -1.50 3.07 -15.28
CA HIS A 73 -2.20 2.86 -14.01
C HIS A 73 -3.70 2.90 -14.21
N SER A 74 -4.21 3.84 -15.00
CA SER A 74 -5.64 3.98 -15.27
C SER A 74 -6.22 2.75 -15.97
N LYS A 75 -5.51 2.23 -16.96
CA LYS A 75 -5.93 1.03 -17.69
C LYS A 75 -5.98 -0.19 -16.78
N ARG A 76 -4.93 -0.40 -15.99
CA ARG A 76 -4.86 -1.54 -15.07
C ARG A 76 -5.91 -1.43 -13.96
N THR A 77 -6.17 -0.20 -13.50
CA THR A 77 -7.26 0.08 -12.55
C THR A 77 -8.61 -0.41 -13.08
N GLY A 78 -8.90 -0.11 -14.35
CA GLY A 78 -10.14 -0.55 -14.99
C GLY A 78 -10.28 -2.07 -14.97
N GLU A 79 -9.20 -2.79 -15.26
CA GLU A 79 -9.19 -4.25 -15.23
C GLU A 79 -9.47 -4.78 -13.81
N PHE A 80 -8.80 -4.21 -12.80
CA PHE A 80 -9.00 -4.61 -11.41
C PHE A 80 -10.40 -4.29 -10.91
N ALA A 81 -10.90 -3.08 -11.20
CA ALA A 81 -12.23 -2.66 -10.78
C ALA A 81 -13.30 -3.57 -11.38
N LYS A 82 -13.16 -3.97 -12.64
CA LYS A 82 -14.06 -4.91 -13.29
C LYS A 82 -14.16 -6.24 -12.53
N ILE A 83 -13.01 -6.80 -12.14
CA ILE A 83 -12.96 -8.04 -11.36
C ILE A 83 -13.68 -7.85 -10.01
N VAL A 84 -13.39 -6.76 -9.32
CA VAL A 84 -14.01 -6.46 -8.02
C VAL A 84 -15.51 -6.33 -8.13
N PHE A 85 -16.01 -5.58 -9.12
CA PHE A 85 -17.45 -5.40 -9.31
C PHE A 85 -18.16 -6.70 -9.67
N GLN A 86 -17.53 -7.56 -10.46
CA GLN A 86 -18.08 -8.88 -10.79
C GLN A 86 -18.18 -9.81 -9.59
N ASN A 87 -17.40 -9.57 -8.54
CA ASN A 87 -17.34 -10.41 -7.35
C ASN A 87 -17.81 -9.70 -6.07
N LYS A 88 -18.52 -8.60 -6.21
CA LYS A 88 -18.92 -7.70 -5.14
C LYS A 88 -19.65 -8.39 -3.98
N GLY A 89 -20.59 -9.29 -4.29
CA GLY A 89 -21.33 -10.03 -3.26
C GLY A 89 -20.47 -10.99 -2.46
N LYS A 90 -19.34 -11.45 -3.01
CA LYS A 90 -18.42 -12.38 -2.36
C LYS A 90 -17.46 -11.69 -1.39
N LEU A 91 -17.19 -10.38 -1.59
CA LEU A 91 -16.22 -9.64 -0.79
C LEU A 91 -16.78 -9.13 0.52
N LYS A 92 -18.09 -8.90 0.61
CA LYS A 92 -18.77 -8.34 1.79
C LYS A 92 -18.10 -7.05 2.27
N LEU A 93 -17.81 -6.13 1.34
CA LEU A 93 -17.17 -4.86 1.65
C LEU A 93 -18.18 -3.94 2.32
N ARG A 94 -17.74 -3.21 3.36
CA ARG A 94 -18.59 -2.27 4.10
C ARG A 94 -18.96 -1.05 3.28
N GLU A 95 -18.02 -0.52 2.48
CA GLU A 95 -18.21 0.71 1.71
C GLU A 95 -17.76 0.51 0.27
N ARG A 96 -18.59 0.97 -0.66
CA ARG A 96 -18.28 0.87 -2.11
C ARG A 96 -17.23 1.87 -2.56
N ASN A 97 -17.14 3.01 -1.87
CA ASN A 97 -16.28 4.12 -2.28
C ASN A 97 -14.78 3.80 -2.11
N ILE A 98 -14.43 2.83 -1.27
CA ILE A 98 -13.05 2.40 -1.05
C ILE A 98 -12.49 1.66 -2.28
N ILE A 99 -13.35 0.93 -2.99
CA ILE A 99 -12.95 0.07 -4.11
C ILE A 99 -12.15 0.81 -5.18
N PRO A 100 -12.57 1.98 -5.69
CA PRO A 100 -11.80 2.66 -6.74
C PRO A 100 -10.40 3.08 -6.31
N ASN A 101 -10.21 3.55 -5.08
CA ASN A 101 -8.89 3.95 -4.60
C ASN A 101 -7.98 2.75 -4.38
N ASP A 102 -8.47 1.68 -3.79
CA ASP A 102 -7.69 0.45 -3.60
C ASP A 102 -7.25 -0.13 -4.94
N THR A 103 -8.15 -0.19 -5.92
CA THR A 103 -7.80 -0.71 -7.25
C THR A 103 -6.80 0.18 -7.97
N LYS A 104 -6.85 1.50 -7.76
CA LYS A 104 -5.86 2.45 -8.29
C LYS A 104 -4.48 2.21 -7.70
N LEU A 105 -4.41 2.06 -6.39
CA LEU A 105 -3.13 1.84 -5.69
C LEU A 105 -2.52 0.48 -6.06
N PHE A 106 -3.34 -0.55 -6.16
CA PHE A 106 -2.87 -1.87 -6.61
C PHE A 106 -2.41 -1.84 -8.06
N ALA A 107 -3.08 -1.07 -8.92
CA ALA A 107 -2.66 -0.89 -10.30
C ALA A 107 -1.29 -0.23 -10.38
N GLN A 108 -1.03 0.77 -9.56
CA GLN A 108 0.30 1.40 -9.49
C GLN A 108 1.35 0.40 -9.02
N ALA A 109 1.07 -0.36 -7.96
CA ALA A 109 2.01 -1.37 -7.46
C ALA A 109 2.33 -2.42 -8.53
N ASP A 110 1.34 -2.81 -9.32
CA ASP A 110 1.52 -3.82 -10.35
C ASP A 110 2.25 -3.29 -11.59
N CYS A 111 2.02 -2.03 -11.96
CA CYS A 111 2.64 -1.42 -13.16
C CYS A 111 4.06 -0.94 -12.91
N GLU A 112 4.41 -0.51 -11.69
CA GLU A 112 5.75 -0.01 -11.38
C GLU A 112 6.72 -1.18 -11.21
N LYS A 113 7.70 -1.28 -12.09
CA LYS A 113 8.60 -2.42 -12.19
C LYS A 113 9.36 -2.72 -10.89
N ALA A 114 9.77 -1.68 -10.18
CA ALA A 114 10.57 -1.83 -8.95
C ALA A 114 9.74 -2.26 -7.75
N VAL A 115 8.42 -2.09 -7.78
CA VAL A 115 7.55 -2.38 -6.63
C VAL A 115 7.38 -3.89 -6.46
N GLU A 116 7.91 -4.39 -5.35
CA GLU A 116 7.77 -5.79 -4.94
C GLU A 116 6.71 -5.95 -3.84
N PHE A 117 6.44 -4.87 -3.08
CA PHE A 117 5.61 -4.93 -1.89
C PHE A 117 4.63 -3.77 -1.84
N TYR A 118 3.46 -4.03 -1.28
CA TYR A 118 2.45 -3.04 -0.94
C TYR A 118 2.15 -3.16 0.55
N LEU A 119 2.38 -2.11 1.33
CA LEU A 119 2.25 -2.14 2.80
C LEU A 119 1.01 -1.38 3.24
N SER A 120 0.10 -2.06 3.94
CA SER A 120 -1.15 -1.49 4.41
C SER A 120 -1.61 -2.16 5.70
N SER A 121 -2.32 -1.41 6.54
CA SER A 121 -3.02 -1.96 7.71
C SER A 121 -4.50 -2.23 7.44
N ASP A 122 -4.97 -1.94 6.23
CA ASP A 122 -6.40 -1.99 5.89
C ASP A 122 -6.82 -3.41 5.51
N LYS A 123 -7.68 -4.02 6.32
CA LYS A 123 -8.19 -5.36 6.09
C LYS A 123 -9.13 -5.46 4.88
N GLU A 124 -9.83 -4.37 4.55
CA GLU A 124 -10.68 -4.34 3.35
C GLU A 124 -9.81 -4.37 2.09
N SER A 125 -8.69 -3.63 2.08
CA SER A 125 -7.70 -3.67 1.01
C SER A 125 -7.12 -5.08 0.84
N GLU A 126 -6.83 -5.77 1.94
CA GLU A 126 -6.32 -7.13 1.90
C GLU A 126 -7.30 -8.10 1.23
N LYS A 127 -8.60 -7.96 1.51
CA LYS A 127 -9.64 -8.77 0.87
C LYS A 127 -9.66 -8.56 -0.64
N ILE A 128 -9.55 -7.31 -1.07
CA ILE A 128 -9.52 -6.97 -2.50
C ILE A 128 -8.26 -7.57 -3.15
N TYR A 129 -7.09 -7.41 -2.51
CA TYR A 129 -5.85 -8.00 -3.00
C TYR A 129 -5.97 -9.52 -3.18
N ASN A 130 -6.50 -10.21 -2.18
CA ASN A 130 -6.66 -11.66 -2.22
C ASN A 130 -7.58 -12.11 -3.36
N LEU A 131 -8.67 -11.37 -3.60
CA LEU A 131 -9.55 -11.63 -4.73
C LEU A 131 -8.81 -11.46 -6.06
N LEU A 132 -8.12 -10.34 -6.24
CA LEU A 132 -7.37 -10.07 -7.46
C LEU A 132 -6.29 -11.13 -7.71
N LYS A 133 -5.60 -11.55 -6.67
CA LYS A 133 -4.56 -12.58 -6.75
C LYS A 133 -5.11 -13.92 -7.26
N ARG A 134 -6.35 -14.25 -6.91
CA ARG A 134 -7.00 -15.47 -7.39
C ARG A 134 -7.47 -15.38 -8.83
N GLN A 135 -7.77 -14.17 -9.32
CA GLN A 135 -8.40 -13.95 -10.62
C GLN A 135 -7.43 -13.52 -11.72
N THR A 136 -6.29 -12.94 -11.36
CA THR A 136 -5.30 -12.44 -12.32
C THR A 136 -3.90 -12.53 -11.73
N ALA A 137 -2.88 -12.40 -12.57
CA ALA A 137 -1.51 -12.37 -12.12
C ALA A 137 -1.17 -11.01 -11.53
N LEU A 138 -0.59 -11.01 -10.33
CA LEU A 138 -0.08 -9.81 -9.67
C LEU A 138 1.42 -9.94 -9.44
N LYS A 139 2.15 -8.89 -9.75
CA LYS A 139 3.61 -8.85 -9.61
C LYS A 139 4.06 -8.58 -8.18
N PHE A 140 3.25 -7.91 -7.38
CA PHE A 140 3.60 -7.45 -6.04
C PHE A 140 2.93 -8.31 -4.95
N GLN A 141 3.50 -8.25 -3.73
CA GLN A 141 2.94 -8.89 -2.54
C GLN A 141 2.32 -7.86 -1.61
N PHE A 142 1.17 -8.20 -1.05
CA PHE A 142 0.55 -7.42 0.02
C PHE A 142 1.24 -7.75 1.34
N MET A 143 1.69 -6.73 2.07
CA MET A 143 2.23 -6.88 3.41
C MET A 143 1.29 -6.23 4.41
N ASP A 144 0.91 -7.00 5.42
CA ASP A 144 0.01 -6.54 6.48
C ASP A 144 0.81 -5.83 7.58
N LEU A 145 0.56 -4.53 7.75
CA LEU A 145 1.22 -3.71 8.77
C LEU A 145 0.95 -4.21 10.20
N ASN A 146 -0.10 -5.00 10.41
CA ASN A 146 -0.39 -5.62 11.70
C ASN A 146 0.65 -6.68 12.09
N ILE A 147 1.43 -7.18 11.13
CA ILE A 147 2.50 -8.15 11.36
C ILE A 147 3.82 -7.40 11.41
N PRO A 148 4.63 -7.53 12.49
CA PRO A 148 5.94 -6.85 12.57
C PRO A 148 6.87 -7.23 11.41
N TYR A 149 7.76 -6.31 11.03
CA TYR A 149 8.66 -6.51 9.90
C TYR A 149 9.58 -7.73 10.06
N ASN A 150 10.04 -7.99 11.29
CA ASN A 150 10.93 -9.11 11.58
C ASN A 150 10.25 -10.46 11.34
N GLU A 151 8.95 -10.57 11.62
CA GLU A 151 8.17 -11.77 11.29
C GLU A 151 7.95 -11.87 9.78
N MET A 152 7.58 -10.74 9.15
CA MET A 152 7.28 -10.71 7.72
C MET A 152 8.50 -11.11 6.87
N PHE A 153 9.68 -10.63 7.23
CA PHE A 153 10.92 -10.89 6.49
C PHE A 153 11.76 -12.02 7.08
N GLY A 154 11.31 -12.66 8.16
CA GLY A 154 12.06 -13.74 8.81
C GLY A 154 13.37 -13.27 9.43
N VAL A 155 13.46 -12.01 9.85
CA VAL A 155 14.65 -11.42 10.45
C VAL A 155 14.63 -11.69 11.96
N LEU A 156 15.77 -12.19 12.48
CA LEU A 156 15.93 -12.35 13.93
C LEU A 156 16.23 -10.98 14.53
N ASP A 157 15.47 -10.64 15.55
CA ASP A 157 15.67 -9.42 16.33
C ASP A 157 16.73 -9.75 17.40
N LEU A 158 17.97 -9.39 17.09
CA LEU A 158 19.11 -9.65 18.00
C LEU A 158 19.36 -8.48 18.93
#